data_12af48b275a7706cc2e71471733c132c
#
_entry.id   12af48b275a7706cc2e71471733c132c
#
_cell.length_a   1.000
_cell.length_b   1.000
_cell.length_c   1.000
_cell.angle_alpha   90.00
_cell.angle_beta   90.00
_cell.angle_gamma   90.00
#
_symmetry.space_group_name_H-M   'P 1'
#
loop_
_entity.id
_entity.type
_entity.pdbx_description
1 polymer ?
#
loop_
_entity_poly.entity_id
_entity_poly.type
_entity_poly.pdbx_seq_one_letter_code
_entity_poly.pdbx_strand_id
1 'polypeptide(L)'
;DKTIKEIRIIPKADARFFEIQYTYQVEAAQRNLNPTHALAIDFGIDNLMTAVSNRGESFLIDGRRLKSINQWFNKQNACLQSVKDKQHYGKKTTRRQAALQRKRNNQVRDYMGKAAKQVVTYCIRNDIGTLIVGYNTTFQRSSDLGRRMNQVFVGIPFGILRRKLKYLCEMNGIRYVEQEESYTSMASFWDLDEMPVYGEAGFVPPVFSGRRICRGLYQDRSGRRINADVNGALNIMRKCNIVSLRALYARGDV
;
A
#
# COMPACT_ATOMS: atom_id res chain seq x y z
N ASP A 1 8.72 6.52 -30.54
CA ASP A 1 9.99 7.13 -30.10
C ASP A 1 9.74 8.03 -28.92
N LYS A 2 10.64 7.98 -27.90
CA LYS A 2 10.56 8.80 -26.71
C LYS A 2 11.75 9.76 -26.67
N THR A 3 11.50 11.05 -26.57
CA THR A 3 12.56 12.05 -26.45
C THR A 3 13.13 12.04 -25.04
N ILE A 4 14.39 11.67 -24.88
CA ILE A 4 15.09 11.72 -23.60
C ILE A 4 15.34 13.20 -23.25
N LYS A 5 14.94 13.62 -22.06
CA LYS A 5 15.13 14.97 -21.53
C LYS A 5 16.33 15.08 -20.62
N GLU A 6 16.63 14.01 -19.87
CA GLU A 6 17.72 14.00 -18.91
C GLU A 6 18.22 12.58 -18.68
N ILE A 7 19.53 12.46 -18.47
CA ILE A 7 20.17 11.22 -18.01
C ILE A 7 20.90 11.53 -16.71
N ARG A 8 20.60 10.77 -15.66
CA ARG A 8 21.29 10.85 -14.37
C ARG A 8 22.07 9.58 -14.09
N ILE A 9 23.33 9.73 -13.71
CA ILE A 9 24.16 8.62 -13.25
C ILE A 9 24.36 8.78 -11.74
N ILE A 10 23.79 7.86 -10.96
CA ILE A 10 23.77 7.94 -9.50
C ILE A 10 24.66 6.84 -8.93
N PRO A 11 25.76 7.20 -8.24
CA PRO A 11 26.59 6.21 -7.55
C PRO A 11 25.83 5.59 -6.38
N LYS A 12 25.99 4.29 -6.17
CA LYS A 12 25.39 3.52 -5.08
C LYS A 12 26.48 2.70 -4.37
N ALA A 13 26.29 2.49 -3.05
CA ALA A 13 27.18 1.68 -2.22
C ALA A 13 28.66 2.08 -2.37
N ASP A 14 29.00 3.34 -2.11
CA ASP A 14 30.34 3.91 -2.25
C ASP A 14 30.89 3.76 -3.69
N ALA A 15 30.07 4.08 -4.69
CA ALA A 15 30.38 3.98 -6.13
C ALA A 15 30.73 2.57 -6.63
N ARG A 16 30.34 1.51 -5.91
CA ARG A 16 30.56 0.12 -6.33
C ARG A 16 29.67 -0.31 -7.50
N PHE A 17 28.56 0.39 -7.70
CA PHE A 17 27.70 0.28 -8.86
C PHE A 17 26.97 1.60 -9.10
N PHE A 18 26.44 1.76 -10.30
CA PHE A 18 25.75 2.97 -10.72
C PHE A 18 24.31 2.63 -11.15
N GLU A 19 23.39 3.53 -10.84
CA GLU A 19 22.03 3.52 -11.35
C GLU A 19 21.93 4.59 -12.43
N ILE A 20 21.56 4.20 -13.66
CA ILE A 20 21.32 5.14 -14.75
C ILE A 20 19.82 5.39 -14.83
N GLN A 21 19.40 6.65 -14.70
CA GLN A 21 18.01 7.08 -14.80
C GLN A 21 17.82 7.90 -16.08
N TYR A 22 16.81 7.53 -16.84
CA TYR A 22 16.40 8.26 -18.04
C TYR A 22 15.09 8.96 -17.76
N THR A 23 15.04 10.29 -17.93
CA THR A 23 13.83 11.09 -17.88
C THR A 23 13.39 11.38 -19.31
N TYR A 24 12.14 11.07 -19.62
CA TYR A 24 11.55 11.31 -20.95
C TYR A 24 10.13 11.81 -20.79
N GLN A 25 9.67 12.56 -21.79
CA GLN A 25 8.29 13.06 -21.84
C GLN A 25 7.36 11.99 -22.40
N VAL A 26 6.20 11.83 -21.78
CA VAL A 26 5.14 10.92 -22.23
C VAL A 26 3.82 11.66 -22.13
N GLU A 27 3.00 11.51 -23.13
CA GLU A 27 1.61 11.99 -23.08
C GLU A 27 0.75 10.98 -22.32
N ALA A 28 -0.14 11.48 -21.46
CA ALA A 28 -1.09 10.67 -20.74
C ALA A 28 -2.19 10.18 -21.67
N ALA A 29 -2.56 8.91 -21.55
CA ALA A 29 -3.67 8.36 -22.33
C ALA A 29 -5.01 8.91 -21.79
N GLN A 30 -5.78 9.56 -22.64
CA GLN A 30 -7.13 10.02 -22.31
C GLN A 30 -8.12 8.85 -22.45
N ARG A 31 -8.34 8.12 -21.37
CA ARG A 31 -9.18 6.91 -21.37
C ARG A 31 -10.59 7.17 -20.88
N ASN A 32 -11.17 8.26 -20.94
CA ASN A 32 -12.58 8.60 -20.62
C ASN A 32 -13.31 7.60 -19.71
N LEU A 33 -12.64 7.10 -18.65
CA LEU A 33 -13.19 6.15 -17.70
C LEU A 33 -14.27 6.81 -16.84
N ASN A 34 -15.23 6.03 -16.39
CA ASN A 34 -16.34 6.53 -15.58
C ASN A 34 -15.85 7.02 -14.19
N PRO A 35 -15.90 8.32 -13.89
CA PRO A 35 -15.39 8.87 -12.63
C PRO A 35 -16.24 8.49 -11.41
N THR A 36 -17.49 8.02 -11.61
CA THR A 36 -18.37 7.55 -10.54
C THR A 36 -18.08 6.10 -10.13
N HIS A 37 -17.39 5.34 -10.97
CA HIS A 37 -16.87 4.02 -10.60
C HIS A 37 -15.55 4.21 -9.85
N ALA A 38 -15.48 3.71 -8.64
CA ALA A 38 -14.32 3.87 -7.76
C ALA A 38 -13.81 2.54 -7.22
N LEU A 39 -12.50 2.50 -7.01
CA LEU A 39 -11.81 1.43 -6.30
C LEU A 39 -11.12 2.02 -5.09
N ALA A 40 -11.39 1.51 -3.88
CA ALA A 40 -10.66 1.86 -2.68
C ALA A 40 -9.60 0.82 -2.36
N ILE A 41 -8.46 1.28 -1.83
CA ILE A 41 -7.34 0.42 -1.44
C ILE A 41 -6.98 0.67 0.02
N ASP A 42 -6.94 -0.42 0.78
CA ASP A 42 -6.31 -0.51 2.09
C ASP A 42 -4.94 -1.18 1.96
N PHE A 43 -3.89 -0.61 2.60
CA PHE A 43 -2.55 -1.18 2.60
C PHE A 43 -2.30 -2.04 3.83
N GLY A 44 -1.76 -3.22 3.61
CA GLY A 44 -1.44 -4.16 4.67
C GLY A 44 -0.09 -4.86 4.50
N ILE A 45 0.26 -5.70 5.48
CA ILE A 45 1.50 -6.48 5.49
C ILE A 45 1.33 -7.83 4.81
N ASP A 46 0.32 -8.60 5.22
CA ASP A 46 0.04 -9.94 4.67
C ASP A 46 -0.74 -9.84 3.36
N ASN A 47 -1.71 -8.96 3.30
CA ASN A 47 -2.33 -8.45 2.07
C ASN A 47 -1.69 -7.09 1.79
N LEU A 48 -0.84 -7.01 0.76
CA LEU A 48 -0.16 -5.77 0.40
C LEU A 48 -1.16 -4.67 0.05
N MET A 49 -2.20 -5.05 -0.66
CA MET A 49 -3.34 -4.19 -1.01
C MET A 49 -4.61 -5.02 -0.97
N THR A 50 -5.62 -4.51 -0.29
CA THR A 50 -6.99 -4.97 -0.37
C THR A 50 -7.77 -3.94 -1.14
N ALA A 51 -8.35 -4.32 -2.25
CA ALA A 51 -9.06 -3.44 -3.15
C ALA A 51 -10.55 -3.79 -3.18
N VAL A 52 -11.41 -2.78 -3.08
CA VAL A 52 -12.87 -2.93 -3.14
C VAL A 52 -13.46 -1.88 -4.05
N SER A 53 -14.33 -2.27 -4.98
CA SER A 53 -15.04 -1.33 -5.83
C SER A 53 -16.36 -0.88 -5.17
N ASN A 54 -16.86 0.31 -5.55
CA ASN A 54 -18.20 0.76 -5.14
C ASN A 54 -19.34 -0.03 -5.81
N ARG A 55 -19.01 -1.08 -6.58
CA ARG A 55 -19.93 -2.02 -7.22
C ARG A 55 -19.96 -3.38 -6.54
N GLY A 56 -19.12 -3.60 -5.49
CA GLY A 56 -19.09 -4.79 -4.66
C GLY A 56 -18.04 -5.82 -5.04
N GLU A 57 -17.24 -5.61 -6.10
CA GLU A 57 -16.14 -6.51 -6.40
C GLU A 57 -14.95 -6.20 -5.49
N SER A 58 -14.29 -7.24 -5.01
CA SER A 58 -13.08 -7.10 -4.18
C SER A 58 -11.98 -8.07 -4.61
N PHE A 59 -10.73 -7.69 -4.38
CA PHE A 59 -9.58 -8.57 -4.57
C PHE A 59 -8.42 -8.20 -3.64
N LEU A 60 -7.51 -9.16 -3.47
CA LEU A 60 -6.34 -9.04 -2.61
C LEU A 60 -5.07 -9.17 -3.44
N ILE A 61 -4.06 -8.37 -3.12
CA ILE A 61 -2.69 -8.55 -3.62
C ILE A 61 -1.83 -9.00 -2.45
N ASP A 62 -1.23 -10.19 -2.58
CA ASP A 62 -0.47 -10.84 -1.51
C ASP A 62 0.78 -10.03 -1.11
N GLY A 63 0.99 -9.84 0.19
CA GLY A 63 2.19 -9.20 0.76
C GLY A 63 3.23 -10.18 1.29
N ARG A 64 2.88 -11.46 1.44
CA ARG A 64 3.75 -12.49 2.05
C ARG A 64 5.05 -12.69 1.30
N ARG A 65 5.03 -12.52 -0.03
CA ARG A 65 6.26 -12.58 -0.85
C ARG A 65 7.25 -11.48 -0.46
N LEU A 66 6.82 -10.25 -0.24
CA LEU A 66 7.69 -9.17 0.23
C LEU A 66 8.24 -9.45 1.62
N LYS A 67 7.39 -9.98 2.49
CA LYS A 67 7.77 -10.43 3.83
C LYS A 67 8.87 -11.49 3.77
N SER A 68 8.73 -12.49 2.91
CA SER A 68 9.73 -13.55 2.68
C SER A 68 11.06 -12.98 2.16
N ILE A 69 11.02 -12.10 1.16
CA ILE A 69 12.22 -11.43 0.62
C ILE A 69 12.95 -10.67 1.73
N ASN A 70 12.23 -9.90 2.56
CA ASN A 70 12.81 -9.13 3.65
C ASN A 70 13.36 -10.03 4.76
N GLN A 71 12.67 -11.09 5.14
CA GLN A 71 13.14 -12.05 6.14
C GLN A 71 14.44 -12.76 5.68
N TRP A 72 14.46 -13.22 4.44
CA TRP A 72 15.65 -13.83 3.88
C TRP A 72 16.83 -12.84 3.84
N PHE A 73 16.59 -11.61 3.36
CA PHE A 73 17.59 -10.55 3.37
C PHE A 73 18.14 -10.30 4.77
N ASN A 74 17.27 -10.14 5.77
CA ASN A 74 17.68 -9.86 7.15
C ASN A 74 18.54 -10.99 7.72
N LYS A 75 18.17 -12.25 7.46
CA LYS A 75 18.94 -13.43 7.89
C LYS A 75 20.34 -13.45 7.26
N GLN A 76 20.43 -13.25 5.94
CA GLN A 76 21.70 -13.24 5.22
C GLN A 76 22.59 -12.06 5.65
N ASN A 77 21.98 -10.86 5.81
CA ASN A 77 22.71 -9.68 6.23
C ASN A 77 23.25 -9.80 7.66
N ALA A 78 22.47 -10.41 8.57
CA ALA A 78 22.94 -10.70 9.94
C ALA A 78 24.13 -11.65 9.96
N CYS A 79 24.12 -12.70 9.13
CA CYS A 79 25.26 -13.61 8.97
C CYS A 79 26.50 -12.87 8.47
N LEU A 80 26.38 -12.06 7.41
CA LEU A 80 27.49 -11.25 6.87
C LEU A 80 27.98 -10.22 7.89
N GLN A 81 27.09 -9.64 8.69
CA GLN A 81 27.45 -8.71 9.75
C GLN A 81 28.26 -9.39 10.85
N SER A 82 27.83 -10.59 11.32
CA SER A 82 28.58 -11.36 12.33
C SER A 82 29.98 -11.70 11.89
N VAL A 83 30.18 -12.12 10.62
CA VAL A 83 31.53 -12.38 10.06
C VAL A 83 32.37 -11.11 10.05
N LYS A 84 31.78 -9.99 9.62
CA LYS A 84 32.42 -8.68 9.57
C LYS A 84 32.88 -8.22 10.95
N ASP A 85 32.04 -8.40 11.97
CA ASP A 85 32.31 -8.00 13.36
C ASP A 85 33.46 -8.83 13.94
N LYS A 86 33.49 -10.14 13.70
CA LYS A 86 34.61 -11.03 14.10
C LYS A 86 35.93 -10.68 13.43
N GLN A 87 35.89 -10.18 12.22
CA GLN A 87 37.08 -9.75 11.46
C GLN A 87 37.51 -8.31 11.76
N HIS A 88 36.82 -7.60 12.67
CA HIS A 88 37.07 -6.20 12.99
C HIS A 88 37.11 -5.27 11.76
N TYR A 89 36.33 -5.58 10.72
CA TYR A 89 36.34 -4.90 9.41
C TYR A 89 35.86 -3.44 9.49
N GLY A 90 35.43 -2.97 10.63
CA GLY A 90 34.91 -1.63 10.84
C GLY A 90 33.48 -1.43 10.32
N LYS A 91 33.06 -0.14 10.18
CA LYS A 91 31.66 0.19 9.88
C LYS A 91 31.29 0.16 8.38
N LYS A 92 32.26 0.06 7.47
CA LYS A 92 32.01 0.10 6.02
C LYS A 92 31.22 -1.12 5.54
N THR A 93 30.29 -0.90 4.60
CA THR A 93 29.53 -1.99 3.95
C THR A 93 30.46 -2.85 3.09
N THR A 94 30.39 -4.16 3.23
CA THR A 94 31.17 -5.08 2.39
C THR A 94 30.59 -5.18 0.97
N ARG A 95 31.39 -5.65 0.00
CA ARG A 95 30.92 -5.89 -1.38
C ARG A 95 29.74 -6.88 -1.41
N ARG A 96 29.77 -7.93 -0.56
CA ARG A 96 28.68 -8.92 -0.45
C ARG A 96 27.41 -8.31 0.13
N GLN A 97 27.53 -7.51 1.19
CA GLN A 97 26.36 -6.81 1.76
C GLN A 97 25.75 -5.83 0.73
N ALA A 98 26.55 -5.08 -0.01
CA ALA A 98 26.07 -4.16 -1.05
C ALA A 98 25.32 -4.91 -2.17
N ALA A 99 25.85 -6.05 -2.63
CA ALA A 99 25.22 -6.90 -3.63
C ALA A 99 23.88 -7.49 -3.13
N LEU A 100 23.86 -7.96 -1.88
CA LEU A 100 22.66 -8.48 -1.21
C LEU A 100 21.56 -7.40 -1.11
N GLN A 101 21.93 -6.20 -0.67
CA GLN A 101 21.02 -5.05 -0.58
C GLN A 101 20.45 -4.66 -1.95
N ARG A 102 21.28 -4.62 -2.98
CA ARG A 102 20.87 -4.33 -4.35
C ARG A 102 19.85 -5.37 -4.84
N LYS A 103 20.14 -6.66 -4.67
CA LYS A 103 19.25 -7.77 -5.06
C LYS A 103 17.87 -7.62 -4.38
N ARG A 104 17.86 -7.43 -3.06
CA ARG A 104 16.63 -7.22 -2.30
C ARG A 104 15.84 -6.02 -2.80
N ASN A 105 16.50 -4.87 -2.98
CA ASN A 105 15.84 -3.64 -3.43
C ASN A 105 15.22 -3.79 -4.82
N ASN A 106 15.92 -4.49 -5.73
CA ASN A 106 15.39 -4.75 -7.07
C ASN A 106 14.16 -5.68 -7.03
N GLN A 107 14.19 -6.75 -6.23
CA GLN A 107 13.05 -7.66 -6.06
C GLN A 107 11.82 -6.93 -5.48
N VAL A 108 12.01 -6.10 -4.45
CA VAL A 108 10.94 -5.30 -3.85
C VAL A 108 10.37 -4.30 -4.86
N ARG A 109 11.25 -3.59 -5.59
CA ARG A 109 10.85 -2.59 -6.57
C ARG A 109 10.09 -3.20 -7.76
N ASP A 110 10.48 -4.38 -8.22
CA ASP A 110 9.79 -5.16 -9.25
C ASP A 110 8.40 -5.57 -8.77
N TYR A 111 8.31 -6.15 -7.56
CA TYR A 111 7.04 -6.57 -7.00
C TYR A 111 6.05 -5.40 -6.85
N MET A 112 6.52 -4.26 -6.31
CA MET A 112 5.70 -3.05 -6.18
C MET A 112 5.23 -2.52 -7.55
N GLY A 113 6.08 -2.62 -8.57
CA GLY A 113 5.72 -2.22 -9.94
C GLY A 113 4.62 -3.11 -10.53
N LYS A 114 4.74 -4.43 -10.36
CA LYS A 114 3.72 -5.40 -10.81
C LYS A 114 2.41 -5.22 -10.09
N ALA A 115 2.44 -5.05 -8.77
CA ALA A 115 1.25 -4.82 -7.95
C ALA A 115 0.50 -3.53 -8.36
N ALA A 116 1.21 -2.42 -8.50
CA ALA A 116 0.61 -1.16 -8.95
C ALA A 116 0.02 -1.28 -10.37
N LYS A 117 0.74 -1.94 -11.30
CA LYS A 117 0.24 -2.19 -12.66
C LYS A 117 -1.02 -3.04 -12.66
N GLN A 118 -1.10 -4.08 -11.82
CA GLN A 118 -2.26 -4.94 -11.70
C GLN A 118 -3.52 -4.15 -11.29
N VAL A 119 -3.40 -3.28 -10.28
CA VAL A 119 -4.49 -2.40 -9.82
C VAL A 119 -4.98 -1.49 -10.95
N VAL A 120 -4.06 -0.77 -11.60
CA VAL A 120 -4.45 0.16 -12.67
C VAL A 120 -5.01 -0.57 -13.89
N THR A 121 -4.47 -1.75 -14.22
CA THR A 121 -5.05 -2.59 -15.28
C THR A 121 -6.47 -3.04 -14.93
N TYR A 122 -6.73 -3.38 -13.65
CA TYR A 122 -8.08 -3.72 -13.18
C TYR A 122 -9.02 -2.51 -13.34
N CYS A 123 -8.59 -1.32 -12.93
CA CYS A 123 -9.40 -0.10 -13.11
C CYS A 123 -9.77 0.13 -14.59
N ILE A 124 -8.80 0.03 -15.49
CA ILE A 124 -9.03 0.20 -16.93
C ILE A 124 -10.04 -0.82 -17.48
N ARG A 125 -9.89 -2.10 -17.10
CA ARG A 125 -10.76 -3.18 -17.59
C ARG A 125 -12.19 -3.08 -17.09
N ASN A 126 -12.41 -2.49 -15.93
CA ASN A 126 -13.71 -2.37 -15.27
C ASN A 126 -14.30 -0.96 -15.34
N ASP A 127 -13.77 -0.10 -16.21
CA ASP A 127 -14.25 1.28 -16.39
C ASP A 127 -14.27 2.09 -15.08
N ILE A 128 -13.22 1.94 -14.26
CA ILE A 128 -13.07 2.63 -12.97
C ILE A 128 -12.22 3.88 -13.18
N GLY A 129 -12.85 5.05 -13.07
CA GLY A 129 -12.20 6.35 -13.26
C GLY A 129 -11.65 6.98 -11.99
N THR A 130 -11.90 6.39 -10.80
CA THR A 130 -11.42 6.94 -9.52
C THR A 130 -10.74 5.86 -8.68
N LEU A 131 -9.50 6.12 -8.24
CA LEU A 131 -8.74 5.29 -7.30
C LEU A 131 -8.56 6.03 -5.98
N ILE A 132 -9.09 5.48 -4.89
CA ILE A 132 -8.99 6.01 -3.53
C ILE A 132 -7.99 5.15 -2.76
N VAL A 133 -6.99 5.77 -2.15
CA VAL A 133 -5.94 5.05 -1.44
C VAL A 133 -5.88 5.51 0.01
N GLY A 134 -5.99 4.59 0.95
CA GLY A 134 -5.82 4.86 2.36
C GLY A 134 -4.44 5.42 2.67
N TYR A 135 -4.40 6.45 3.49
CA TYR A 135 -3.17 7.13 3.86
C TYR A 135 -3.15 7.55 5.33
N ASN A 136 -2.11 7.16 6.01
CA ASN A 136 -1.82 7.63 7.36
C ASN A 136 -0.39 8.17 7.41
N THR A 137 -0.24 9.45 7.80
CA THR A 137 1.06 10.14 7.91
C THR A 137 1.95 9.53 8.98
N THR A 138 1.36 8.96 10.03
CA THR A 138 2.07 8.38 11.18
C THR A 138 2.28 6.89 11.07
N PHE A 139 1.70 6.23 10.08
CA PHE A 139 1.64 4.78 9.91
C PHE A 139 3.00 4.05 10.03
N GLN A 140 4.09 4.68 9.59
CA GLN A 140 5.43 4.11 9.70
C GLN A 140 6.29 4.69 10.84
N ARG A 141 5.83 5.77 11.49
CA ARG A 141 6.62 6.50 12.50
C ARG A 141 6.28 6.14 13.94
N SER A 142 5.03 5.76 14.22
CA SER A 142 4.52 5.53 15.58
C SER A 142 3.76 4.21 15.75
N SER A 143 3.95 3.24 14.85
CA SER A 143 3.32 1.93 15.01
C SER A 143 4.02 1.12 16.09
N ASP A 144 3.39 0.97 17.26
CA ASP A 144 3.83 0.04 18.31
C ASP A 144 3.21 -1.35 18.09
N LEU A 145 3.66 -2.00 17.01
CA LEU A 145 3.24 -3.36 16.64
C LEU A 145 4.14 -4.44 17.26
N GLY A 146 5.05 -4.04 18.18
CA GLY A 146 6.09 -4.90 18.71
C GLY A 146 7.29 -5.05 17.74
N ARG A 147 8.47 -5.32 18.31
CA ARG A 147 9.78 -5.29 17.62
C ARG A 147 9.82 -6.08 16.30
N ARG A 148 9.22 -7.28 16.28
CA ARG A 148 9.22 -8.18 15.11
C ARG A 148 8.33 -7.65 13.98
N MET A 149 7.14 -7.15 14.31
CA MET A 149 6.20 -6.61 13.34
C MET A 149 6.67 -5.28 12.80
N ASN A 150 7.24 -4.40 13.63
CA ASN A 150 7.83 -3.14 13.21
C ASN A 150 8.95 -3.37 12.18
N GLN A 151 9.81 -4.37 12.36
CA GLN A 151 10.86 -4.70 11.39
C GLN A 151 10.29 -5.13 10.03
N VAL A 152 9.21 -5.92 10.01
CA VAL A 152 8.54 -6.33 8.77
C VAL A 152 7.89 -5.14 8.09
N PHE A 153 7.22 -4.30 8.88
CA PHE A 153 6.47 -3.14 8.41
C PHE A 153 7.36 -2.07 7.78
N VAL A 154 8.46 -1.70 8.47
CA VAL A 154 9.47 -0.75 7.94
C VAL A 154 10.15 -1.27 6.67
N GLY A 155 10.19 -2.60 6.50
CA GLY A 155 10.76 -3.24 5.32
C GLY A 155 9.91 -3.11 4.04
N ILE A 156 8.64 -2.67 4.12
CA ILE A 156 7.74 -2.50 2.97
C ILE A 156 7.66 -1.01 2.60
N PRO A 157 8.17 -0.59 1.43
CA PRO A 157 8.22 0.82 1.08
C PRO A 157 6.87 1.30 0.49
N PHE A 158 5.82 1.43 1.30
CA PHE A 158 4.48 1.89 0.88
C PHE A 158 4.51 3.25 0.14
N GLY A 159 5.42 4.16 0.50
CA GLY A 159 5.61 5.41 -0.21
C GLY A 159 6.04 5.23 -1.69
N ILE A 160 6.81 4.18 -2.00
CA ILE A 160 7.13 3.85 -3.40
C ILE A 160 5.89 3.32 -4.12
N LEU A 161 5.09 2.48 -3.47
CA LEU A 161 3.87 1.92 -4.03
C LEU A 161 2.85 3.03 -4.35
N ARG A 162 2.60 3.96 -3.41
CA ARG A 162 1.72 5.11 -3.63
C ARG A 162 2.17 5.98 -4.81
N ARG A 163 3.47 6.34 -4.87
CA ARG A 163 4.00 7.11 -6.02
C ARG A 163 3.83 6.39 -7.35
N LYS A 164 4.00 5.06 -7.37
CA LYS A 164 3.76 4.26 -8.59
C LYS A 164 2.29 4.22 -8.99
N LEU A 165 1.37 4.05 -8.03
CA LEU A 165 -0.07 4.11 -8.28
C LEU A 165 -0.47 5.48 -8.82
N LYS A 166 -0.05 6.56 -8.13
CA LYS A 166 -0.33 7.93 -8.56
C LYS A 166 0.13 8.18 -10.01
N TYR A 167 1.40 7.87 -10.30
CA TYR A 167 1.96 8.02 -11.64
C TYR A 167 1.18 7.21 -12.69
N LEU A 168 0.86 5.94 -12.41
CA LEU A 168 0.13 5.10 -13.36
C LEU A 168 -1.32 5.56 -13.54
N CYS A 169 -1.97 6.11 -12.51
CA CYS A 169 -3.29 6.71 -12.61
C CYS A 169 -3.25 7.96 -13.51
N GLU A 170 -2.32 8.87 -13.27
CA GLU A 170 -2.11 10.07 -14.09
C GLU A 170 -1.88 9.72 -15.57
N MET A 171 -1.05 8.70 -15.83
CA MET A 171 -0.77 8.21 -17.20
C MET A 171 -1.98 7.60 -17.92
N ASN A 172 -3.03 7.22 -17.20
CA ASN A 172 -4.21 6.56 -17.75
C ASN A 172 -5.51 7.36 -17.56
N GLY A 173 -5.45 8.62 -17.13
CA GLY A 173 -6.62 9.46 -16.92
C GLY A 173 -7.50 9.02 -15.75
N ILE A 174 -6.94 8.31 -14.75
CA ILE A 174 -7.63 7.87 -13.54
C ILE A 174 -7.41 8.93 -12.45
N ARG A 175 -8.48 9.40 -11.83
CA ARG A 175 -8.41 10.30 -10.68
C ARG A 175 -7.82 9.56 -9.47
N TYR A 176 -6.67 10.01 -8.98
CA TYR A 176 -6.01 9.46 -7.78
C TYR A 176 -6.32 10.32 -6.56
N VAL A 177 -6.84 9.73 -5.48
CA VAL A 177 -7.21 10.40 -4.23
C VAL A 177 -6.56 9.69 -3.05
N GLU A 178 -5.89 10.42 -2.17
CA GLU A 178 -5.41 9.90 -0.89
C GLU A 178 -6.42 10.28 0.20
N GLN A 179 -6.90 9.29 0.95
CA GLN A 179 -7.85 9.45 2.05
C GLN A 179 -7.19 9.09 3.38
N GLU A 180 -7.31 9.98 4.35
CA GLU A 180 -6.91 9.70 5.72
C GLU A 180 -7.70 8.51 6.29
N GLU A 181 -7.00 7.54 6.93
CA GLU A 181 -7.55 6.23 7.28
C GLU A 181 -7.72 5.97 8.80
N SER A 182 -7.71 7.01 9.65
CA SER A 182 -7.93 6.82 11.09
C SER A 182 -9.25 6.09 11.33
N TYR A 183 -9.19 5.05 12.16
CA TYR A 183 -10.30 4.21 12.59
C TYR A 183 -10.99 3.35 11.51
N THR A 184 -10.59 3.41 10.25
CA THR A 184 -11.22 2.63 9.16
C THR A 184 -11.17 1.13 9.38
N SER A 185 -10.14 0.61 10.05
CA SER A 185 -10.00 -0.82 10.38
C SER A 185 -10.81 -1.24 11.63
N MET A 186 -11.29 -0.28 12.43
CA MET A 186 -12.05 -0.53 13.67
C MET A 186 -13.54 -0.31 13.48
N ALA A 187 -13.94 0.67 12.68
CA ALA A 187 -15.32 1.02 12.40
C ALA A 187 -16.03 -0.07 11.57
N SER A 188 -17.31 -0.28 11.84
CA SER A 188 -18.18 -1.12 11.03
C SER A 188 -18.67 -0.35 9.80
N PHE A 189 -18.42 -0.88 8.60
CA PHE A 189 -18.93 -0.30 7.38
C PHE A 189 -20.46 -0.37 7.30
N TRP A 190 -21.02 -1.53 7.64
CA TRP A 190 -22.44 -1.78 7.53
C TRP A 190 -23.30 -1.06 8.60
N ASP A 191 -22.73 -0.85 9.79
CA ASP A 191 -23.39 -0.13 10.87
C ASP A 191 -23.19 1.39 10.77
N LEU A 192 -22.45 1.87 9.77
CA LEU A 192 -22.18 3.29 9.55
C LEU A 192 -21.47 3.99 10.73
N ASP A 193 -20.62 3.27 11.47
CA ASP A 193 -19.87 3.84 12.59
C ASP A 193 -19.14 5.13 12.19
N GLU A 194 -19.13 6.11 13.06
CA GLU A 194 -18.39 7.36 12.85
C GLU A 194 -16.86 7.11 12.87
N MET A 195 -16.15 7.83 12.02
CA MET A 195 -14.69 7.73 11.87
C MET A 195 -14.06 9.13 11.96
N PRO A 196 -13.86 9.67 13.17
CA PRO A 196 -13.20 10.96 13.32
C PRO A 196 -11.74 10.89 12.86
N VAL A 197 -11.11 12.06 12.71
CA VAL A 197 -9.67 12.16 12.47
C VAL A 197 -8.93 12.13 13.81
N TYR A 198 -7.88 11.34 13.90
CA TYR A 198 -7.09 11.24 15.15
C TYR A 198 -6.37 12.56 15.45
N GLY A 199 -6.54 13.06 16.69
CA GLY A 199 -5.86 14.25 17.18
C GLY A 199 -6.53 15.58 16.84
N GLU A 200 -7.75 15.60 16.34
CA GLU A 200 -8.56 16.82 16.20
C GLU A 200 -8.96 17.38 17.56
N ALA A 201 -9.13 18.71 17.66
CA ALA A 201 -9.56 19.38 18.88
C ALA A 201 -10.96 18.89 19.28
N GLY A 202 -11.14 18.52 20.57
CA GLY A 202 -12.38 17.94 21.06
C GLY A 202 -12.56 16.46 20.77
N PHE A 203 -11.49 15.76 20.35
CA PHE A 203 -11.52 14.33 20.07
C PHE A 203 -12.05 13.50 21.24
N VAL A 204 -13.13 12.75 21.00
CA VAL A 204 -13.66 11.72 21.89
C VAL A 204 -13.43 10.37 21.21
N PRO A 205 -12.82 9.37 21.88
CA PRO A 205 -12.64 8.05 21.32
C PRO A 205 -13.99 7.46 20.87
N PRO A 206 -14.15 7.10 19.58
CA PRO A 206 -15.40 6.56 19.09
C PRO A 206 -15.67 5.16 19.67
N VAL A 207 -16.93 4.85 19.92
CA VAL A 207 -17.40 3.51 20.26
C VAL A 207 -17.86 2.84 18.97
N PHE A 208 -17.30 1.68 18.65
CA PHE A 208 -17.63 0.94 17.45
C PHE A 208 -18.65 -0.14 17.72
N SER A 209 -19.61 -0.32 16.81
CA SER A 209 -20.69 -1.30 16.92
C SER A 209 -20.24 -2.72 16.56
N GLY A 210 -19.23 -2.86 15.68
CA GLY A 210 -18.65 -4.12 15.30
C GLY A 210 -17.29 -4.39 15.96
N ARG A 211 -16.74 -5.59 15.72
CA ARG A 211 -15.44 -5.98 16.27
C ARG A 211 -14.70 -6.97 15.39
N ARG A 212 -13.37 -6.97 15.47
CA ARG A 212 -12.55 -8.00 14.87
C ARG A 212 -12.62 -9.27 15.73
N ILE A 213 -13.17 -10.38 15.20
CA ILE A 213 -13.33 -11.65 15.92
C ILE A 213 -12.00 -12.41 15.96
N CYS A 214 -11.31 -12.42 14.83
CA CYS A 214 -9.97 -13.01 14.71
C CYS A 214 -9.22 -12.30 13.58
N ARG A 215 -7.98 -12.70 13.34
CA ARG A 215 -7.19 -12.15 12.24
C ARG A 215 -7.91 -12.36 10.91
N GLY A 216 -8.12 -11.28 10.16
CA GLY A 216 -8.76 -11.29 8.84
C GLY A 216 -10.30 -11.37 8.87
N LEU A 217 -10.94 -11.43 10.04
CA LEU A 217 -12.40 -11.54 10.15
C LEU A 217 -12.97 -10.46 11.07
N TYR A 218 -13.88 -9.67 10.54
CA TYR A 218 -14.64 -8.64 11.23
C TYR A 218 -16.13 -9.03 11.33
N GLN A 219 -16.79 -8.71 12.42
CA GLN A 219 -18.22 -8.93 12.64
C GLN A 219 -18.89 -7.62 13.00
N ASP A 220 -19.99 -7.29 12.30
CA ASP A 220 -20.85 -6.14 12.58
C ASP A 220 -21.82 -6.41 13.75
N ARG A 221 -22.63 -5.42 14.10
CA ARG A 221 -23.64 -5.51 15.17
C ARG A 221 -24.68 -6.60 14.90
N SER A 222 -25.05 -6.82 13.65
CA SER A 222 -26.04 -7.82 13.25
C SER A 222 -25.52 -9.26 13.28
N GLY A 223 -24.20 -9.45 13.50
CA GLY A 223 -23.53 -10.75 13.44
C GLY A 223 -23.00 -11.10 12.03
N ARG A 224 -23.16 -10.24 11.03
CA ARG A 224 -22.60 -10.43 9.69
C ARG A 224 -21.09 -10.42 9.76
N ARG A 225 -20.48 -11.32 8.99
CA ARG A 225 -19.03 -11.48 8.93
C ARG A 225 -18.48 -11.01 7.57
N ILE A 226 -17.41 -10.23 7.63
CA ILE A 226 -16.70 -9.71 6.45
C ILE A 226 -15.19 -9.86 6.66
N ASN A 227 -14.42 -9.97 5.58
CA ASN A 227 -12.97 -9.85 5.68
C ASN A 227 -12.60 -8.49 6.28
N ALA A 228 -11.74 -8.48 7.31
CA ALA A 228 -11.40 -7.27 8.07
C ALA A 228 -10.70 -6.19 7.21
N ASP A 229 -9.89 -6.61 6.24
CA ASP A 229 -9.18 -5.68 5.36
C ASP A 229 -10.14 -5.13 4.28
N VAL A 230 -11.14 -5.93 3.85
CA VAL A 230 -12.24 -5.47 2.99
C VAL A 230 -13.10 -4.43 3.72
N ASN A 231 -13.43 -4.67 5.00
CA ASN A 231 -14.13 -3.68 5.83
C ASN A 231 -13.34 -2.36 5.92
N GLY A 232 -12.02 -2.44 6.11
CA GLY A 232 -11.12 -1.27 6.10
C GLY A 232 -11.17 -0.50 4.78
N ALA A 233 -11.05 -1.19 3.65
CA ALA A 233 -11.09 -0.57 2.32
C ALA A 233 -12.46 0.08 2.02
N LEU A 234 -13.56 -0.54 2.42
CA LEU A 234 -14.91 0.04 2.33
C LEU A 234 -15.05 1.31 3.16
N ASN A 235 -14.52 1.31 4.38
CA ASN A 235 -14.52 2.47 5.26
C ASN A 235 -13.65 3.62 4.71
N ILE A 236 -12.50 3.33 4.08
CA ILE A 236 -11.70 4.32 3.36
C ILE A 236 -12.55 4.98 2.26
N MET A 237 -13.28 4.19 1.47
CA MET A 237 -14.17 4.70 0.43
C MET A 237 -15.30 5.56 1.02
N ARG A 238 -15.94 5.09 2.09
CA ARG A 238 -17.02 5.81 2.79
C ARG A 238 -16.53 7.13 3.36
N LYS A 239 -15.38 7.14 4.01
CA LYS A 239 -14.77 8.34 4.60
C LYS A 239 -14.38 9.38 3.54
N CYS A 240 -13.96 8.95 2.37
CA CYS A 240 -13.64 9.81 1.23
C CYS A 240 -14.88 10.55 0.69
N ASN A 241 -16.06 9.95 0.75
CA ASN A 241 -17.37 10.52 0.40
C ASN A 241 -17.45 11.20 -0.98
N ILE A 242 -16.73 10.70 -1.98
CA ILE A 242 -16.71 11.28 -3.35
C ILE A 242 -17.52 10.46 -4.36
N VAL A 243 -17.98 9.27 -3.97
CA VAL A 243 -18.78 8.36 -4.82
C VAL A 243 -19.96 7.80 -4.05
N SER A 244 -21.03 7.45 -4.77
CA SER A 244 -22.21 6.84 -4.19
C SER A 244 -21.94 5.39 -3.78
N LEU A 245 -22.37 5.01 -2.59
CA LEU A 245 -22.33 3.64 -2.04
C LEU A 245 -23.71 2.97 -2.00
N ARG A 246 -24.75 3.61 -2.57
CA ARG A 246 -26.14 3.10 -2.53
C ARG A 246 -26.25 1.68 -3.07
N ALA A 247 -25.53 1.36 -4.15
CA ALA A 247 -25.55 0.04 -4.75
C ALA A 247 -25.00 -1.04 -3.80
N LEU A 248 -23.95 -0.73 -3.03
CA LEU A 248 -23.39 -1.65 -2.01
C LEU A 248 -24.40 -1.90 -0.89
N TYR A 249 -25.00 -0.85 -0.33
CA TYR A 249 -25.99 -1.00 0.73
C TYR A 249 -27.24 -1.75 0.27
N ALA A 250 -27.67 -1.56 -0.97
CA ALA A 250 -28.82 -2.29 -1.53
C ALA A 250 -28.56 -3.79 -1.74
N ARG A 251 -27.31 -4.17 -2.08
CA ARG A 251 -26.93 -5.59 -2.25
C ARG A 251 -26.77 -6.31 -0.90
N GLY A 252 -26.31 -5.60 0.12
CA GLY A 252 -26.10 -6.19 1.45
C GLY A 252 -24.87 -7.11 1.57
N ASP A 253 -24.07 -7.28 0.50
CA ASP A 253 -22.87 -8.14 0.46
C ASP A 253 -21.75 -7.50 -0.37
N VAL A 254 -20.48 -7.95 -0.10
CA VAL A 254 -19.26 -7.60 -0.84
C VAL A 254 -18.32 -8.80 -0.88
#